data_12562ab8c845d4ba7e46743d118a5e12
#
_entry.id   12562ab8c845d4ba7e46743d118a5e12
#
_cell.length_a   1.000
_cell.length_b   1.000
_cell.length_c   1.000
_cell.angle_alpha   90.00
_cell.angle_beta   90.00
_cell.angle_gamma   90.00
#
_symmetry.space_group_name_H-M   'P 1'
#
loop_
_entity.id
_entity.type
_entity.pdbx_description
1 polymer ?
#
loop_
_entity_poly.entity_id
_entity_poly.type
_entity_poly.pdbx_seq_one_letter_code
_entity_poly.pdbx_strand_id
1 'polypeptide(L)'
;MTRLFIIFLLLISHWCRAQESLLLLKANKIITCDALNTTYKWVLLKDGIIKRLGNGAFKTNKKVKTIVYDGVIYPGFIDAHCHFAAYALDQYKCNLYNTRSFKEIVDKLKAYEIDNKRAYIYGNGWNQYDWDDPTLPNSKQLDTLFPNKPVILKRIDGHTILCNKKALELLRLTKIDNITYKNLLELDKNGVATGIIKEDLVEKLDLLISKQLPLKNNAALIAMEQYFFKNGIGGLVECGIDSTTYALEQELYRKGQLKIPNYYFTKYGFIPDNRQNKGDNFKFKGIKVFLDGTLGSKTACLLHNYINTSSKGTLLVDTNRLDTISILCYKNKWQLAVHAIGDSANRIALNTLGKYSINKDLRWRIEHAQVVDSSDFKLFNTYSIIPSVQPTHAISDHKWVVNMLGNESLETAYQYKKLLNSAKWMALGTDYPVEDINPIATFYSIVFGNGIKNKDNEMIIDSISRVDALKGMTIWAAKSVFEENNIGSIEIGKKANFTILSTDLLTDNQDKIKNTIVVSTIVNGKEVYKKRK
;
A
#
# COMPACT_ATOMS: atom_id res chain seq x y z
N MET A 1 -79.16 -18.00 1.61
CA MET A 1 -78.55 -17.78 2.91
C MET A 1 -77.13 -18.31 2.82
N THR A 2 -76.20 -17.42 2.48
CA THR A 2 -74.78 -17.76 2.31
C THR A 2 -74.03 -17.05 3.41
N ARG A 3 -73.48 -17.81 4.36
CA ARG A 3 -72.68 -17.26 5.49
C ARG A 3 -71.25 -17.01 4.99
N LEU A 4 -70.85 -15.73 5.00
CA LEU A 4 -69.49 -15.29 4.79
C LEU A 4 -68.65 -15.57 6.08
N PHE A 5 -67.65 -16.44 5.99
CA PHE A 5 -66.64 -16.62 7.05
C PHE A 5 -65.52 -15.61 6.80
N ILE A 6 -65.44 -14.57 7.63
CA ILE A 6 -64.33 -13.64 7.66
C ILE A 6 -63.25 -14.26 8.55
N ILE A 7 -62.19 -14.80 7.96
CA ILE A 7 -61.00 -15.23 8.67
C ILE A 7 -60.15 -13.99 8.92
N PHE A 8 -60.12 -13.55 10.17
CA PHE A 8 -59.22 -12.52 10.67
C PHE A 8 -57.84 -13.15 10.83
N LEU A 9 -56.98 -13.02 9.80
CA LEU A 9 -55.55 -13.32 9.88
C LEU A 9 -54.88 -12.24 10.72
N LEU A 10 -54.66 -12.51 12.00
CA LEU A 10 -53.78 -11.77 12.88
C LEU A 10 -52.33 -12.00 12.38
N LEU A 11 -51.87 -11.11 11.52
CA LEU A 11 -50.46 -10.92 11.23
C LEU A 11 -49.78 -10.45 12.50
N ILE A 12 -49.31 -11.40 13.33
CA ILE A 12 -48.32 -11.14 14.36
C ILE A 12 -47.04 -10.83 13.62
N SER A 13 -46.81 -9.56 13.35
CA SER A 13 -45.50 -9.06 12.97
C SER A 13 -44.59 -9.31 14.16
N HIS A 14 -43.87 -10.43 14.13
CA HIS A 14 -42.70 -10.62 14.97
C HIS A 14 -41.68 -9.57 14.52
N TRP A 15 -41.78 -8.41 15.14
CA TRP A 15 -40.63 -7.53 15.21
C TRP A 15 -39.53 -8.31 15.91
N CYS A 16 -38.72 -9.00 15.14
CA CYS A 16 -37.44 -9.49 15.59
C CYS A 16 -36.63 -8.24 15.94
N ARG A 17 -36.82 -7.70 17.15
CA ARG A 17 -35.90 -6.74 17.73
C ARG A 17 -34.58 -7.48 17.75
N ALA A 18 -33.71 -7.19 16.79
CA ALA A 18 -32.31 -7.59 16.84
C ALA A 18 -31.84 -7.21 18.24
N GLN A 19 -31.56 -8.21 19.07
CA GLN A 19 -31.17 -8.00 20.45
C GLN A 19 -29.92 -7.13 20.42
N GLU A 20 -30.00 -5.92 20.96
CA GLU A 20 -28.90 -4.96 21.00
C GLU A 20 -27.64 -5.66 21.51
N SER A 21 -26.66 -5.88 20.64
CA SER A 21 -25.44 -6.59 21.01
C SER A 21 -24.48 -5.62 21.71
N LEU A 22 -24.57 -5.58 23.04
CA LEU A 22 -23.62 -4.85 23.86
C LEU A 22 -22.36 -5.70 24.07
N LEU A 23 -21.20 -5.16 23.71
CA LEU A 23 -19.90 -5.80 23.88
C LEU A 23 -18.97 -4.87 24.67
N LEU A 24 -18.49 -5.34 25.82
CA LEU A 24 -17.48 -4.66 26.61
C LEU A 24 -16.11 -5.29 26.35
N LEU A 25 -15.17 -4.49 25.85
CA LEU A 25 -13.78 -4.89 25.75
C LEU A 25 -12.98 -4.25 26.88
N LYS A 26 -12.15 -5.04 27.56
CA LYS A 26 -11.21 -4.60 28.58
C LYS A 26 -9.79 -4.98 28.17
N ALA A 27 -8.83 -4.13 28.50
CA ALA A 27 -7.42 -4.38 28.22
C ALA A 27 -6.53 -3.73 29.28
N ASN A 28 -5.25 -4.08 29.28
CA ASN A 28 -4.24 -3.45 30.13
C ASN A 28 -4.19 -1.93 29.85
N LYS A 29 -4.35 -1.55 28.58
CA LYS A 29 -4.40 -0.16 28.13
C LYS A 29 -5.17 -0.07 26.82
N ILE A 30 -5.91 1.02 26.64
CA ILE A 30 -6.54 1.41 25.37
C ILE A 30 -5.97 2.76 25.00
N ILE A 31 -5.28 2.85 23.87
CA ILE A 31 -4.70 4.08 23.32
C ILE A 31 -5.65 4.60 22.26
N THR A 32 -6.14 5.82 22.41
CA THR A 32 -7.24 6.33 21.56
C THR A 32 -6.78 6.94 20.25
N CYS A 33 -5.58 7.47 20.17
CA CYS A 33 -5.12 8.33 19.07
C CYS A 33 -6.06 9.51 18.78
N ASP A 34 -6.82 9.95 19.77
CA ASP A 34 -7.56 11.21 19.74
C ASP A 34 -6.62 12.42 19.80
N ALA A 35 -7.15 13.63 19.79
CA ALA A 35 -6.34 14.85 19.80
C ALA A 35 -5.42 14.95 21.04
N LEU A 36 -5.83 14.38 22.18
CA LEU A 36 -5.12 14.41 23.46
C LEU A 36 -4.33 13.12 23.76
N ASN A 37 -4.38 12.11 22.88
CA ASN A 37 -3.83 10.77 23.10
C ASN A 37 -4.29 10.16 24.44
N THR A 38 -5.59 10.28 24.71
CA THR A 38 -6.20 9.78 25.93
C THR A 38 -6.06 8.27 26.07
N THR A 39 -6.03 7.75 27.28
CA THR A 39 -5.98 6.29 27.53
C THR A 39 -7.12 5.83 28.42
N TYR A 40 -7.60 4.61 28.15
CA TYR A 40 -8.67 3.98 28.90
C TYR A 40 -8.34 2.53 29.25
N LYS A 41 -9.20 1.91 30.09
CA LYS A 41 -9.13 0.50 30.49
C LYS A 41 -10.23 -0.36 29.87
N TRP A 42 -11.32 0.26 29.44
CA TRP A 42 -12.42 -0.43 28.79
C TRP A 42 -13.13 0.45 27.76
N VAL A 43 -13.72 -0.21 26.78
CA VAL A 43 -14.58 0.39 25.75
C VAL A 43 -15.86 -0.43 25.63
N LEU A 44 -17.01 0.23 25.61
CA LEU A 44 -18.33 -0.36 25.38
C LEU A 44 -18.76 -0.12 23.94
N LEU A 45 -19.13 -1.19 23.27
CA LEU A 45 -19.64 -1.18 21.91
C LEU A 45 -21.12 -1.51 21.89
N LYS A 46 -21.85 -0.90 20.98
CA LYS A 46 -23.22 -1.26 20.60
C LYS A 46 -23.29 -1.32 19.07
N ASP A 47 -23.63 -2.48 18.53
CA ASP A 47 -23.78 -2.71 17.08
C ASP A 47 -22.55 -2.26 16.25
N GLY A 48 -21.34 -2.54 16.75
CA GLY A 48 -20.07 -2.18 16.12
C GLY A 48 -19.64 -0.72 16.27
N ILE A 49 -20.40 0.09 17.02
CA ILE A 49 -20.09 1.53 17.28
C ILE A 49 -19.65 1.73 18.73
N ILE A 50 -18.63 2.56 18.91
CA ILE A 50 -18.12 2.94 20.24
C ILE A 50 -19.15 3.81 20.95
N LYS A 51 -19.59 3.41 22.16
CA LYS A 51 -20.61 4.11 22.92
C LYS A 51 -20.09 4.75 24.20
N ARG A 52 -19.13 4.12 24.87
CA ARG A 52 -18.55 4.63 26.11
C ARG A 52 -17.11 4.15 26.26
N LEU A 53 -16.33 4.94 26.96
CA LEU A 53 -14.95 4.65 27.35
C LEU A 53 -14.78 4.93 28.84
N GLY A 54 -13.85 4.25 29.51
CA GLY A 54 -13.61 4.54 30.93
C GLY A 54 -12.44 3.79 31.54
N ASN A 55 -12.06 4.24 32.73
CA ASN A 55 -10.95 3.71 33.52
C ASN A 55 -11.39 2.97 34.80
N GLY A 56 -12.49 3.38 35.40
CA GLY A 56 -13.02 2.79 36.65
C GLY A 56 -13.83 1.51 36.39
N ALA A 57 -14.49 1.03 37.45
CA ALA A 57 -15.38 -0.12 37.36
C ALA A 57 -16.52 0.15 36.38
N PHE A 58 -16.72 -0.75 35.41
CA PHE A 58 -17.86 -0.68 34.52
C PHE A 58 -19.13 -1.09 35.24
N LYS A 59 -20.10 -0.17 35.34
CA LYS A 59 -21.42 -0.40 35.98
C LYS A 59 -22.52 -0.35 34.93
N THR A 60 -23.38 -1.35 34.92
CA THR A 60 -24.55 -1.46 34.04
C THR A 60 -25.61 -2.39 34.66
N ASN A 61 -26.86 -2.14 34.36
CA ASN A 61 -28.00 -3.01 34.69
C ASN A 61 -28.39 -3.92 33.50
N LYS A 62 -27.68 -3.81 32.35
CA LYS A 62 -27.92 -4.63 31.16
C LYS A 62 -26.96 -5.79 31.12
N LYS A 63 -27.38 -6.92 30.51
CA LYS A 63 -26.49 -8.04 30.18
C LYS A 63 -25.51 -7.61 29.09
N VAL A 64 -24.20 -7.70 29.35
CA VAL A 64 -23.13 -7.30 28.47
C VAL A 64 -22.15 -8.43 28.31
N LYS A 65 -21.86 -8.83 27.06
CA LYS A 65 -20.76 -9.75 26.76
C LYS A 65 -19.44 -9.03 27.04
N THR A 66 -18.58 -9.62 27.84
CA THR A 66 -17.27 -9.04 28.16
C THR A 66 -16.15 -9.89 27.57
N ILE A 67 -15.20 -9.25 26.92
CA ILE A 67 -13.94 -9.86 26.47
C ILE A 67 -12.79 -9.09 27.12
N VAL A 68 -11.84 -9.82 27.70
CA VAL A 68 -10.64 -9.25 28.31
C VAL A 68 -9.44 -9.66 27.47
N TYR A 69 -8.65 -8.68 27.06
CA TYR A 69 -7.39 -8.90 26.35
C TYR A 69 -6.21 -8.65 27.28
N ASP A 70 -5.25 -9.57 27.27
CA ASP A 70 -3.93 -9.35 27.86
C ASP A 70 -3.06 -8.66 26.79
N GLY A 71 -3.10 -7.33 26.80
CA GLY A 71 -2.42 -6.51 25.80
C GLY A 71 -2.93 -5.08 25.76
N VAL A 72 -2.57 -4.39 24.68
CA VAL A 72 -2.94 -2.99 24.44
C VAL A 72 -3.86 -2.91 23.23
N ILE A 73 -4.98 -2.21 23.37
CA ILE A 73 -5.91 -1.93 22.26
C ILE A 73 -5.53 -0.58 21.63
N TYR A 74 -5.38 -0.61 20.32
CA TYR A 74 -5.17 0.55 19.45
C TYR A 74 -6.36 0.72 18.50
N PRO A 75 -6.53 1.91 17.88
CA PRO A 75 -7.36 2.01 16.68
C PRO A 75 -6.85 0.99 15.65
N GLY A 76 -7.75 0.43 14.85
CA GLY A 76 -7.35 -0.48 13.78
C GLY A 76 -6.32 0.18 12.87
N PHE A 77 -5.19 -0.48 12.64
CA PHE A 77 -4.17 0.04 11.74
C PHE A 77 -4.71 0.12 10.32
N ILE A 78 -4.34 1.17 9.62
CA ILE A 78 -4.70 1.42 8.23
C ILE A 78 -3.42 1.47 7.43
N ASP A 79 -3.28 0.58 6.46
CA ASP A 79 -2.20 0.69 5.48
C ASP A 79 -2.56 1.79 4.48
N ALA A 80 -1.84 2.91 4.53
CA ALA A 80 -2.20 4.08 3.73
C ALA A 80 -1.76 3.99 2.27
N HIS A 81 -1.01 2.96 1.89
CA HIS A 81 -0.59 2.69 0.52
C HIS A 81 -0.24 1.22 0.35
N CYS A 82 -1.04 0.48 -0.37
CA CYS A 82 -0.77 -0.91 -0.73
C CYS A 82 -1.41 -1.27 -2.08
N HIS A 83 -1.07 -2.48 -2.57
CA HIS A 83 -1.62 -3.08 -3.78
C HIS A 83 -2.25 -4.43 -3.42
N PHE A 84 -3.39 -4.38 -2.72
CA PHE A 84 -4.05 -5.54 -2.11
C PHE A 84 -4.33 -6.68 -3.10
N ALA A 85 -4.93 -6.35 -4.26
CA ALA A 85 -5.26 -7.35 -5.26
C ALA A 85 -4.04 -7.86 -6.03
N ALA A 86 -2.98 -7.08 -6.16
CA ALA A 86 -1.80 -7.47 -6.93
C ALA A 86 -1.20 -8.78 -6.41
N TYR A 87 -1.14 -8.96 -5.08
CA TYR A 87 -0.62 -10.18 -4.48
C TYR A 87 -1.54 -11.39 -4.65
N ALA A 88 -2.85 -11.20 -4.59
CA ALA A 88 -3.78 -12.31 -4.83
C ALA A 88 -3.55 -12.94 -6.21
N LEU A 89 -3.13 -12.12 -7.16
CA LEU A 89 -2.74 -12.56 -8.51
C LEU A 89 -1.33 -13.16 -8.54
N ASP A 90 -0.45 -12.78 -7.60
CA ASP A 90 0.92 -13.28 -7.51
C ASP A 90 1.03 -14.75 -7.09
N GLN A 91 0.01 -15.32 -6.46
CA GLN A 91 -0.01 -16.75 -6.10
C GLN A 91 0.08 -17.70 -7.31
N TYR A 92 -0.17 -17.19 -8.52
CA TYR A 92 0.02 -17.93 -9.77
C TYR A 92 1.38 -17.72 -10.40
N LYS A 93 2.24 -16.93 -9.78
CA LYS A 93 3.58 -16.59 -10.25
C LYS A 93 4.62 -17.42 -9.50
N CYS A 94 5.76 -17.66 -10.14
CA CYS A 94 6.92 -18.20 -9.45
C CYS A 94 7.42 -17.18 -8.40
N ASN A 95 7.41 -17.57 -7.14
CA ASN A 95 7.86 -16.71 -6.04
C ASN A 95 9.39 -16.56 -6.07
N LEU A 96 9.86 -15.36 -6.39
CA LEU A 96 11.29 -15.01 -6.48
C LEU A 96 11.77 -14.12 -5.34
N TYR A 97 10.90 -13.81 -4.35
CA TYR A 97 11.30 -13.03 -3.18
C TYR A 97 12.41 -13.73 -2.40
N ASN A 98 13.28 -12.95 -1.80
CA ASN A 98 14.41 -13.40 -0.97
C ASN A 98 15.43 -14.29 -1.70
N THR A 99 15.49 -14.25 -3.03
CA THR A 99 16.58 -14.90 -3.77
C THR A 99 17.89 -14.15 -3.57
N ARG A 100 18.99 -14.90 -3.43
CA ARG A 100 20.34 -14.38 -3.17
C ARG A 100 21.24 -14.39 -4.41
N SER A 101 20.76 -14.94 -5.51
CA SER A 101 21.50 -15.01 -6.78
C SER A 101 20.57 -15.28 -7.95
N PHE A 102 21.04 -14.96 -9.16
CA PHE A 102 20.33 -15.34 -10.38
C PHE A 102 20.24 -16.87 -10.57
N LYS A 103 21.22 -17.62 -10.04
CA LYS A 103 21.18 -19.07 -10.01
C LYS A 103 19.97 -19.60 -9.23
N GLU A 104 19.70 -19.05 -8.04
CA GLU A 104 18.51 -19.44 -7.27
C GLU A 104 17.20 -19.15 -8.01
N ILE A 105 17.15 -18.03 -8.76
CA ILE A 105 16.00 -17.75 -9.64
C ILE A 105 15.80 -18.89 -10.63
N VAL A 106 16.85 -19.26 -11.33
CA VAL A 106 16.81 -20.34 -12.33
C VAL A 106 16.36 -21.66 -11.71
N ASP A 107 16.86 -22.00 -10.53
CA ASP A 107 16.49 -23.23 -9.83
C ASP A 107 15.00 -23.21 -9.42
N LYS A 108 14.49 -22.07 -8.91
CA LYS A 108 13.06 -21.89 -8.63
C LYS A 108 12.19 -21.98 -9.90
N LEU A 109 12.62 -21.40 -11.02
CA LEU A 109 11.88 -21.47 -12.28
C LEU A 109 11.77 -22.91 -12.81
N LYS A 110 12.84 -23.70 -12.71
CA LYS A 110 12.83 -25.13 -13.09
C LYS A 110 11.87 -25.92 -12.24
N ALA A 111 11.90 -25.74 -10.92
CA ALA A 111 10.96 -26.39 -10.00
C ALA A 111 9.51 -25.99 -10.31
N TYR A 112 9.26 -24.68 -10.48
CA TYR A 112 7.94 -24.16 -10.81
C TYR A 112 7.38 -24.73 -12.13
N GLU A 113 8.23 -24.91 -13.16
CA GLU A 113 7.83 -25.46 -14.46
C GLU A 113 7.38 -26.92 -14.36
N ILE A 114 8.00 -27.72 -13.48
CA ILE A 114 7.62 -29.13 -13.24
C ILE A 114 6.18 -29.21 -12.71
N ASP A 115 5.85 -28.34 -11.75
CA ASP A 115 4.58 -28.34 -11.04
C ASP A 115 3.46 -27.60 -11.81
N ASN A 116 3.84 -26.66 -12.67
CA ASN A 116 2.92 -25.70 -13.29
C ASN A 116 3.11 -25.64 -14.82
N LYS A 117 2.74 -26.68 -15.55
CA LYS A 117 2.87 -26.78 -17.03
C LYS A 117 2.01 -25.76 -17.79
N ARG A 118 2.30 -24.47 -17.62
CA ARG A 118 1.59 -23.35 -18.26
C ARG A 118 2.24 -22.96 -19.59
N ALA A 119 1.50 -22.20 -20.41
CA ALA A 119 1.99 -21.69 -21.69
C ALA A 119 3.17 -20.72 -21.56
N TYR A 120 3.37 -20.14 -20.38
CA TYR A 120 4.46 -19.21 -20.04
C TYR A 120 4.81 -19.32 -18.56
N ILE A 121 5.99 -18.82 -18.17
CA ILE A 121 6.43 -18.70 -16.79
C ILE A 121 6.40 -17.22 -16.42
N TYR A 122 5.68 -16.90 -15.35
CA TYR A 122 5.70 -15.56 -14.76
C TYR A 122 6.21 -15.65 -13.32
N GLY A 123 7.31 -14.95 -13.04
CA GLY A 123 7.90 -14.85 -11.71
C GLY A 123 7.83 -13.42 -11.19
N ASN A 124 7.79 -13.26 -9.87
CA ASN A 124 7.75 -11.95 -9.23
C ASN A 124 8.61 -11.90 -7.96
N GLY A 125 9.23 -10.74 -7.69
CA GLY A 125 9.88 -10.45 -6.42
C GLY A 125 11.39 -10.55 -6.40
N TRP A 126 12.07 -10.69 -7.53
CA TRP A 126 13.54 -10.66 -7.56
C TRP A 126 14.07 -9.24 -7.32
N ASN A 127 15.27 -9.17 -6.68
CA ASN A 127 15.98 -7.93 -6.47
C ASN A 127 17.49 -8.21 -6.50
N GLN A 128 18.19 -7.72 -7.52
CA GLN A 128 19.63 -7.95 -7.66
C GLN A 128 20.46 -7.30 -6.54
N TYR A 129 19.92 -6.30 -5.85
CA TYR A 129 20.64 -5.67 -4.74
C TYR A 129 20.67 -6.52 -3.47
N ASP A 130 19.89 -7.60 -3.41
CA ASP A 130 19.97 -8.61 -2.36
C ASP A 130 20.98 -9.73 -2.69
N TRP A 131 21.62 -9.66 -3.87
CA TRP A 131 22.59 -10.66 -4.33
C TRP A 131 24.03 -10.24 -4.01
N ASP A 132 24.91 -11.23 -3.92
CA ASP A 132 26.35 -10.99 -3.78
C ASP A 132 26.93 -10.22 -4.97
N ASP A 133 26.44 -10.50 -6.19
CA ASP A 133 26.72 -9.73 -7.40
C ASP A 133 25.46 -8.93 -7.79
N PRO A 134 25.43 -7.61 -7.56
CA PRO A 134 24.28 -6.76 -7.86
C PRO A 134 24.12 -6.40 -9.36
N THR A 135 24.89 -7.05 -10.22
CA THR A 135 24.80 -6.82 -11.69
C THR A 135 23.41 -7.23 -12.19
N LEU A 136 22.81 -6.38 -13.04
CA LEU A 136 21.54 -6.70 -13.68
C LEU A 136 21.68 -7.99 -14.52
N PRO A 137 20.80 -8.96 -14.34
CA PRO A 137 20.81 -10.17 -15.14
C PRO A 137 20.41 -9.88 -16.58
N ASN A 138 20.76 -10.79 -17.49
CA ASN A 138 20.32 -10.75 -18.89
C ASN A 138 19.57 -12.02 -19.27
N SER A 139 18.91 -11.99 -20.44
CA SER A 139 18.03 -13.06 -20.88
C SER A 139 18.74 -14.35 -21.32
N LYS A 140 20.05 -14.33 -21.61
CA LYS A 140 20.77 -15.42 -22.27
C LYS A 140 20.58 -16.79 -21.64
N GLN A 141 20.66 -16.87 -20.31
CA GLN A 141 20.47 -18.12 -19.60
C GLN A 141 19.01 -18.60 -19.66
N LEU A 142 18.04 -17.66 -19.60
CA LEU A 142 16.63 -17.97 -19.76
C LEU A 142 16.30 -18.43 -21.18
N ASP A 143 16.94 -17.83 -22.20
CA ASP A 143 16.79 -18.20 -23.61
C ASP A 143 17.25 -19.64 -23.86
N THR A 144 18.35 -20.03 -23.21
CA THR A 144 18.88 -21.40 -23.29
C THR A 144 17.99 -22.42 -22.61
N LEU A 145 17.48 -22.09 -21.41
CA LEU A 145 16.70 -23.02 -20.61
C LEU A 145 15.24 -23.14 -21.06
N PHE A 146 14.68 -22.07 -21.58
CA PHE A 146 13.27 -21.98 -21.98
C PHE A 146 13.13 -21.43 -23.43
N PRO A 147 13.72 -22.08 -24.44
CA PRO A 147 13.78 -21.53 -25.80
C PRO A 147 12.41 -21.34 -26.45
N ASN A 148 11.45 -22.16 -26.12
CA ASN A 148 10.11 -22.19 -26.70
C ASN A 148 9.01 -21.64 -25.77
N LYS A 149 9.38 -21.23 -24.55
CA LYS A 149 8.42 -20.78 -23.53
C LYS A 149 8.71 -19.34 -23.11
N PRO A 150 7.74 -18.43 -23.19
CA PRO A 150 7.91 -17.07 -22.65
C PRO A 150 8.20 -17.13 -21.16
N VAL A 151 9.26 -16.44 -20.71
CA VAL A 151 9.64 -16.25 -19.32
C VAL A 151 9.67 -14.75 -19.03
N ILE A 152 8.96 -14.36 -17.98
CA ILE A 152 8.74 -12.97 -17.60
C ILE A 152 8.95 -12.87 -16.10
N LEU A 153 9.98 -12.15 -15.68
CA LEU A 153 10.37 -12.06 -14.28
C LEU A 153 10.29 -10.61 -13.81
N LYS A 154 9.27 -10.30 -13.03
CA LYS A 154 9.04 -8.95 -12.52
C LYS A 154 9.90 -8.71 -11.28
N ARG A 155 10.59 -7.57 -11.24
CA ARG A 155 11.36 -7.12 -10.10
C ARG A 155 10.42 -6.72 -8.96
N ILE A 156 10.94 -6.74 -7.73
CA ILE A 156 10.18 -6.45 -6.51
C ILE A 156 9.51 -5.07 -6.54
N ASP A 157 10.17 -4.07 -7.10
CA ASP A 157 9.65 -2.69 -7.22
C ASP A 157 8.50 -2.54 -8.23
N GLY A 158 8.22 -3.58 -9.01
CA GLY A 158 7.16 -3.54 -10.01
C GLY A 158 7.46 -2.76 -11.29
N HIS A 159 8.60 -2.06 -11.37
CA HIS A 159 8.97 -1.15 -12.46
C HIS A 159 9.98 -1.73 -13.45
N THR A 160 10.50 -2.92 -13.18
CA THR A 160 11.46 -3.61 -14.06
C THR A 160 11.05 -5.07 -14.27
N ILE A 161 11.19 -5.54 -15.50
CA ILE A 161 10.97 -6.95 -15.88
C ILE A 161 12.21 -7.46 -16.62
N LEU A 162 12.60 -8.71 -16.34
CA LEU A 162 13.50 -9.47 -17.19
C LEU A 162 12.68 -10.45 -18.03
N CYS A 163 12.79 -10.34 -19.36
CA CYS A 163 12.13 -11.21 -20.32
C CYS A 163 13.15 -12.05 -21.09
N ASN A 164 12.83 -13.32 -21.38
CA ASN A 164 13.59 -14.06 -22.38
C ASN A 164 13.17 -13.65 -23.80
N LYS A 165 13.94 -14.09 -24.80
CA LYS A 165 13.69 -13.80 -26.22
C LYS A 165 12.27 -14.15 -26.65
N LYS A 166 11.74 -15.28 -26.16
CA LYS A 166 10.38 -15.73 -26.48
C LYS A 166 9.30 -14.81 -25.94
N ALA A 167 9.51 -14.21 -24.76
CA ALA A 167 8.62 -13.19 -24.21
C ALA A 167 8.71 -11.86 -24.99
N LEU A 168 9.91 -11.46 -25.41
CA LEU A 168 10.09 -10.27 -26.27
C LEU A 168 9.41 -10.43 -27.63
N GLU A 169 9.43 -11.64 -28.23
CA GLU A 169 8.68 -11.95 -29.43
C GLU A 169 7.16 -11.80 -29.24
N LEU A 170 6.63 -12.33 -28.13
CA LEU A 170 5.20 -12.21 -27.78
C LEU A 170 4.77 -10.74 -27.68
N LEU A 171 5.64 -9.89 -27.17
CA LEU A 171 5.43 -8.45 -27.02
C LEU A 171 5.67 -7.66 -28.31
N ARG A 172 6.19 -8.28 -29.36
CA ARG A 172 6.67 -7.62 -30.59
C ARG A 172 7.78 -6.59 -30.34
N LEU A 173 8.61 -6.83 -29.32
CA LEU A 173 9.71 -5.96 -28.91
C LEU A 173 11.09 -6.39 -29.48
N THR A 174 11.14 -7.36 -30.35
CA THR A 174 12.39 -7.89 -30.95
C THR A 174 13.01 -7.01 -32.01
N LYS A 175 12.22 -6.15 -32.64
CA LYS A 175 12.67 -5.15 -33.61
C LYS A 175 12.07 -3.81 -33.19
N ILE A 176 12.86 -3.04 -32.53
CA ILE A 176 12.41 -1.74 -32.06
C ILE A 176 12.95 -0.67 -32.98
N ASP A 177 12.07 -0.06 -33.77
CA ASP A 177 12.30 1.26 -34.37
C ASP A 177 12.15 2.29 -33.23
N ASN A 178 13.29 2.69 -32.69
CA ASN A 178 13.50 2.93 -31.26
C ASN A 178 13.43 4.37 -30.77
N ILE A 179 12.72 5.25 -31.39
CA ILE A 179 12.64 6.63 -30.87
C ILE A 179 11.74 6.69 -29.61
N THR A 180 10.68 5.90 -29.58
CA THR A 180 9.67 5.95 -28.49
C THR A 180 10.05 5.17 -27.22
N TYR A 181 10.91 4.14 -27.32
CA TYR A 181 11.18 3.22 -26.18
C TYR A 181 12.64 3.11 -25.78
N LYS A 182 13.52 3.98 -26.30
CA LYS A 182 15.00 3.87 -26.16
C LYS A 182 15.48 3.79 -24.71
N ASN A 183 14.79 4.43 -23.78
CA ASN A 183 15.16 4.44 -22.36
C ASN A 183 14.43 3.37 -21.53
N LEU A 184 13.45 2.67 -22.10
CA LEU A 184 12.62 1.69 -21.43
C LEU A 184 13.00 0.25 -21.74
N LEU A 185 13.81 0.03 -22.76
CA LEU A 185 14.41 -1.24 -23.11
C LEU A 185 15.93 -1.13 -23.02
N GLU A 186 16.56 -2.02 -22.24
CA GLU A 186 18.01 -2.04 -22.12
C GLU A 186 18.64 -2.79 -23.30
N LEU A 187 19.59 -2.14 -23.95
CA LEU A 187 20.35 -2.68 -25.07
C LEU A 187 21.79 -2.96 -24.65
N ASP A 188 22.39 -4.02 -25.20
CA ASP A 188 23.82 -4.28 -25.07
C ASP A 188 24.64 -3.34 -25.99
N LYS A 189 25.96 -3.44 -25.91
CA LYS A 189 26.89 -2.65 -26.73
C LYS A 189 26.72 -2.82 -28.26
N ASN A 190 26.02 -3.85 -28.69
CA ASN A 190 25.72 -4.14 -30.09
C ASN A 190 24.29 -3.71 -30.49
N GLY A 191 23.56 -3.04 -29.59
CA GLY A 191 22.18 -2.63 -29.82
C GLY A 191 21.15 -3.77 -29.70
N VAL A 192 21.53 -4.91 -29.12
CA VAL A 192 20.64 -6.05 -28.92
C VAL A 192 19.97 -5.93 -27.54
N ALA A 193 18.66 -6.21 -27.48
CA ALA A 193 17.92 -6.19 -26.23
C ALA A 193 18.48 -7.20 -25.22
N THR A 194 18.80 -6.73 -24.01
CA THR A 194 19.28 -7.57 -22.91
C THR A 194 18.18 -8.42 -22.27
N GLY A 195 16.93 -8.10 -22.57
CA GLY A 195 15.73 -8.66 -21.92
C GLY A 195 15.18 -7.79 -20.81
N ILE A 196 15.89 -6.75 -20.36
CA ILE A 196 15.41 -5.82 -19.34
C ILE A 196 14.47 -4.80 -19.97
N ILE A 197 13.27 -4.72 -19.39
CA ILE A 197 12.19 -3.79 -19.77
C ILE A 197 11.83 -2.98 -18.52
N LYS A 198 11.53 -1.69 -18.72
CA LYS A 198 11.22 -0.76 -17.62
C LYS A 198 9.91 -0.01 -17.87
N GLU A 199 9.29 0.46 -16.80
CA GLU A 199 8.18 1.43 -16.75
C GLU A 199 6.97 1.08 -17.62
N ASP A 200 6.55 1.96 -18.53
CA ASP A 200 5.35 1.82 -19.37
C ASP A 200 5.29 0.51 -20.19
N LEU A 201 6.45 -0.05 -20.54
CA LEU A 201 6.49 -1.33 -21.21
C LEU A 201 6.14 -2.47 -20.26
N VAL A 202 6.42 -2.33 -18.96
CA VAL A 202 6.00 -3.27 -17.92
C VAL A 202 4.48 -3.30 -17.83
N GLU A 203 3.82 -2.14 -17.81
CA GLU A 203 2.36 -2.06 -17.77
C GLU A 203 1.69 -2.70 -18.99
N LYS A 204 2.24 -2.47 -20.19
CA LYS A 204 1.74 -3.11 -21.41
C LYS A 204 1.83 -4.63 -21.33
N LEU A 205 2.93 -5.14 -20.76
CA LEU A 205 3.15 -6.57 -20.57
C LEU A 205 2.18 -7.14 -19.53
N ASP A 206 2.01 -6.48 -18.39
CA ASP A 206 1.06 -6.87 -17.36
C ASP A 206 -0.38 -6.94 -17.92
N LEU A 207 -0.76 -5.99 -18.77
CA LEU A 207 -2.07 -5.98 -19.44
C LEU A 207 -2.24 -7.17 -20.41
N LEU A 208 -1.19 -7.54 -21.14
CA LEU A 208 -1.24 -8.71 -22.03
C LEU A 208 -1.34 -10.02 -21.24
N ILE A 209 -0.59 -10.13 -20.16
CA ILE A 209 -0.62 -11.30 -19.26
C ILE A 209 -1.98 -11.40 -18.56
N SER A 210 -2.52 -10.28 -18.05
CA SER A 210 -3.80 -10.25 -17.36
C SER A 210 -4.96 -10.74 -18.24
N LYS A 211 -4.89 -10.51 -19.54
CA LYS A 211 -5.87 -11.04 -20.50
C LYS A 211 -5.80 -12.57 -20.69
N GLN A 212 -4.67 -13.18 -20.40
CA GLN A 212 -4.42 -14.63 -20.59
C GLN A 212 -4.53 -15.42 -19.28
N LEU A 213 -4.43 -14.77 -18.13
CA LEU A 213 -4.63 -15.41 -16.83
C LEU A 213 -6.11 -15.48 -16.48
N PRO A 214 -6.60 -16.60 -15.94
CA PRO A 214 -7.91 -16.63 -15.31
C PRO A 214 -7.87 -15.81 -14.02
N LEU A 215 -8.15 -14.50 -14.12
CA LEU A 215 -8.12 -13.52 -13.03
C LEU A 215 -9.19 -13.76 -11.92
N LYS A 216 -10.02 -14.79 -12.05
CA LYS A 216 -11.08 -15.10 -11.09
C LYS A 216 -10.58 -16.02 -9.98
N ASN A 217 -9.75 -15.51 -9.10
CA ASN A 217 -9.46 -16.23 -7.86
C ASN A 217 -9.97 -15.48 -6.64
N ASN A 218 -11.28 -15.58 -6.43
CA ASN A 218 -11.93 -15.06 -5.24
C ASN A 218 -11.29 -15.59 -3.95
N ALA A 219 -10.85 -16.84 -3.94
CA ALA A 219 -10.22 -17.47 -2.78
C ALA A 219 -8.90 -16.77 -2.40
N ALA A 220 -8.11 -16.35 -3.38
CA ALA A 220 -6.85 -15.66 -3.12
C ALA A 220 -7.07 -14.28 -2.47
N LEU A 221 -8.04 -13.49 -2.94
CA LEU A 221 -8.38 -12.20 -2.32
C LEU A 221 -8.92 -12.38 -0.88
N ILE A 222 -9.75 -13.41 -0.65
CA ILE A 222 -10.25 -13.72 0.69
C ILE A 222 -9.10 -14.17 1.61
N ALA A 223 -8.18 -14.99 1.11
CA ALA A 223 -7.00 -15.41 1.87
C ALA A 223 -6.09 -14.22 2.17
N MET A 224 -5.94 -13.29 1.22
CA MET A 224 -5.18 -12.05 1.42
C MET A 224 -5.81 -11.18 2.49
N GLU A 225 -7.12 -10.99 2.51
CA GLU A 225 -7.81 -10.28 3.59
C GLU A 225 -7.48 -10.88 4.96
N GLN A 226 -7.46 -12.22 5.08
CA GLN A 226 -7.09 -12.88 6.33
C GLN A 226 -5.62 -12.63 6.70
N TYR A 227 -4.73 -12.50 5.71
CA TYR A 227 -3.33 -12.15 5.95
C TYR A 227 -3.20 -10.72 6.48
N PHE A 228 -3.96 -9.75 5.94
CA PHE A 228 -4.03 -8.38 6.47
C PHE A 228 -4.55 -8.38 7.92
N PHE A 229 -5.63 -9.08 8.20
CA PHE A 229 -6.16 -9.17 9.57
C PHE A 229 -5.18 -9.82 10.55
N LYS A 230 -4.47 -10.85 10.13
CA LYS A 230 -3.42 -11.51 10.93
C LYS A 230 -2.29 -10.54 11.32
N ASN A 231 -2.00 -9.56 10.47
CA ASN A 231 -1.01 -8.52 10.72
C ASN A 231 -1.58 -7.27 11.43
N GLY A 232 -2.85 -7.29 11.85
CA GLY A 232 -3.45 -6.18 12.61
C GLY A 232 -3.99 -5.05 11.73
N ILE A 233 -4.01 -5.21 10.41
CA ILE A 233 -4.54 -4.20 9.49
C ILE A 233 -6.06 -4.29 9.47
N GLY A 234 -6.73 -3.23 9.88
CA GLY A 234 -8.20 -3.10 9.93
C GLY A 234 -8.78 -2.17 8.86
N GLY A 235 -7.97 -1.69 7.93
CA GLY A 235 -8.35 -0.87 6.79
C GLY A 235 -7.17 -0.67 5.84
N LEU A 236 -7.42 -0.34 4.59
CA LEU A 236 -6.36 -0.14 3.61
C LEU A 236 -6.71 0.93 2.58
N VAL A 237 -5.67 1.52 1.98
CA VAL A 237 -5.77 2.41 0.83
C VAL A 237 -5.08 1.74 -0.35
N GLU A 238 -5.86 1.30 -1.31
CA GLU A 238 -5.36 0.59 -2.49
C GLU A 238 -5.08 1.55 -3.63
N CYS A 239 -3.82 1.57 -4.07
CA CYS A 239 -3.33 2.55 -5.02
C CYS A 239 -3.20 1.98 -6.43
N GLY A 240 -4.08 2.41 -7.35
CA GLY A 240 -3.91 2.13 -8.79
C GLY A 240 -4.56 0.82 -9.27
N ILE A 241 -5.79 0.53 -8.86
CA ILE A 241 -6.53 -0.61 -9.42
C ILE A 241 -7.00 -0.34 -10.85
N ASP A 242 -6.99 -1.37 -11.67
CA ASP A 242 -7.54 -1.35 -13.02
C ASP A 242 -9.01 -1.81 -13.06
N SER A 243 -9.63 -1.77 -14.24
CA SER A 243 -11.03 -2.15 -14.42
C SER A 243 -11.31 -3.63 -14.08
N THR A 244 -10.35 -4.51 -14.31
CA THR A 244 -10.50 -5.95 -14.06
C THR A 244 -10.45 -6.25 -12.57
N THR A 245 -9.47 -5.67 -11.88
CA THR A 245 -9.32 -5.75 -10.44
C THR A 245 -10.54 -5.15 -9.73
N TYR A 246 -10.98 -3.97 -10.18
CA TYR A 246 -12.18 -3.33 -9.66
C TYR A 246 -13.41 -4.23 -9.75
N ALA A 247 -13.67 -4.83 -10.93
CA ALA A 247 -14.84 -5.69 -11.12
C ALA A 247 -14.83 -6.90 -10.18
N LEU A 248 -13.66 -7.50 -9.98
CA LEU A 248 -13.48 -8.65 -9.09
C LEU A 248 -13.72 -8.28 -7.62
N GLU A 249 -13.09 -7.23 -7.14
CA GLU A 249 -13.26 -6.77 -5.76
C GLU A 249 -14.68 -6.30 -5.48
N GLN A 250 -15.26 -5.49 -6.38
CA GLN A 250 -16.63 -5.02 -6.25
C GLN A 250 -17.61 -6.19 -6.08
N GLU A 251 -17.43 -7.28 -6.84
CA GLU A 251 -18.26 -8.47 -6.70
C GLU A 251 -18.13 -9.11 -5.32
N LEU A 252 -16.90 -9.23 -4.80
CA LEU A 252 -16.63 -9.80 -3.48
C LEU A 252 -17.18 -8.93 -2.34
N TYR A 253 -17.01 -7.61 -2.42
CA TYR A 253 -17.60 -6.69 -1.44
C TYR A 253 -19.14 -6.72 -1.50
N ARG A 254 -19.74 -6.74 -2.69
CA ARG A 254 -21.19 -6.85 -2.85
C ARG A 254 -21.76 -8.14 -2.26
N LYS A 255 -21.01 -9.24 -2.33
CA LYS A 255 -21.37 -10.52 -1.72
C LYS A 255 -21.05 -10.60 -0.23
N GLY A 256 -20.42 -9.58 0.36
CA GLY A 256 -19.98 -9.58 1.76
C GLY A 256 -18.85 -10.60 2.04
N GLN A 257 -18.15 -11.04 1.01
CA GLN A 257 -17.03 -11.97 1.11
C GLN A 257 -15.73 -11.25 1.54
N LEU A 258 -15.56 -9.98 1.15
CA LEU A 258 -14.55 -9.08 1.71
C LEU A 258 -15.20 -8.13 2.72
N LYS A 259 -14.48 -7.82 3.78
CA LYS A 259 -14.95 -7.05 4.95
C LYS A 259 -14.02 -5.90 5.32
N ILE A 260 -12.74 -5.98 4.91
CA ILE A 260 -11.78 -4.93 5.22
C ILE A 260 -12.18 -3.61 4.54
N PRO A 261 -12.25 -2.47 5.24
CA PRO A 261 -12.44 -1.19 4.59
C PRO A 261 -11.34 -0.91 3.57
N ASN A 262 -11.70 -0.78 2.30
CA ASN A 262 -10.80 -0.47 1.20
C ASN A 262 -11.17 0.88 0.57
N TYR A 263 -10.23 1.81 0.58
CA TYR A 263 -10.31 3.15 0.01
C TYR A 263 -9.43 3.19 -1.22
N TYR A 264 -10.02 3.01 -2.41
CA TYR A 264 -9.22 2.77 -3.60
C TYR A 264 -9.09 3.97 -4.53
N PHE A 265 -7.92 4.03 -5.16
CA PHE A 265 -7.61 4.89 -6.29
C PHE A 265 -7.50 4.03 -7.55
N THR A 266 -8.06 4.50 -8.65
CA THR A 266 -7.92 3.80 -9.93
C THR A 266 -6.71 4.31 -10.70
N LYS A 267 -6.12 3.48 -11.55
CA LYS A 267 -5.17 3.95 -12.55
C LYS A 267 -5.84 4.97 -13.46
N TYR A 268 -5.07 5.98 -13.89
CA TYR A 268 -5.56 6.91 -14.90
C TYR A 268 -5.99 6.16 -16.17
N GLY A 269 -7.13 6.54 -16.73
CA GLY A 269 -7.75 5.87 -17.88
C GLY A 269 -8.92 4.95 -17.53
N PHE A 270 -9.13 4.66 -16.24
CA PHE A 270 -10.31 3.94 -15.75
C PHE A 270 -11.01 4.73 -14.65
N ILE A 271 -12.30 4.97 -14.82
CA ILE A 271 -13.16 5.62 -13.83
C ILE A 271 -14.36 4.69 -13.57
N PRO A 272 -14.57 4.24 -12.32
CA PRO A 272 -15.68 3.35 -12.00
C PRO A 272 -17.02 4.08 -12.08
N ASP A 273 -18.09 3.34 -12.34
CA ASP A 273 -19.44 3.86 -12.15
C ASP A 273 -19.78 3.89 -10.65
N ASN A 274 -19.65 5.08 -10.05
CA ASN A 274 -19.86 5.28 -8.62
C ASN A 274 -21.27 4.91 -8.13
N ARG A 275 -22.27 4.82 -9.02
CA ARG A 275 -23.63 4.36 -8.68
C ARG A 275 -23.68 2.89 -8.28
N GLN A 276 -22.66 2.10 -8.61
CA GLN A 276 -22.57 0.68 -8.25
C GLN A 276 -21.89 0.43 -6.89
N ASN A 277 -21.19 1.40 -6.33
CA ASN A 277 -20.51 1.31 -5.03
C ASN A 277 -21.48 1.49 -3.86
N LYS A 278 -22.36 0.52 -3.65
CA LYS A 278 -23.36 0.54 -2.55
C LYS A 278 -22.84 0.00 -1.21
N GLY A 279 -21.58 -0.42 -1.13
CA GLY A 279 -21.00 -0.98 0.09
C GLY A 279 -20.25 0.05 0.93
N ASP A 280 -20.41 0.03 2.24
CA ASP A 280 -19.70 0.92 3.18
C ASP A 280 -18.19 0.69 3.23
N ASN A 281 -17.69 -0.47 2.75
CA ASN A 281 -16.31 -0.89 2.90
C ASN A 281 -15.47 -0.80 1.62
N PHE A 282 -16.02 -0.46 0.46
CA PHE A 282 -15.28 -0.33 -0.81
C PHE A 282 -15.60 1.03 -1.43
N LYS A 283 -14.68 2.00 -1.26
CA LYS A 283 -14.95 3.40 -1.56
C LYS A 283 -13.93 3.98 -2.54
N PHE A 284 -14.40 4.44 -3.69
CA PHE A 284 -13.61 5.22 -4.63
C PHE A 284 -13.19 6.56 -4.02
N LYS A 285 -11.92 6.90 -4.13
CA LYS A 285 -11.36 8.17 -3.64
C LYS A 285 -10.83 9.04 -4.77
N GLY A 286 -10.26 8.46 -5.81
CA GLY A 286 -9.68 9.25 -6.88
C GLY A 286 -8.81 8.46 -7.85
N ILE A 287 -7.85 9.16 -8.43
CA ILE A 287 -6.95 8.63 -9.46
C ILE A 287 -5.53 8.52 -8.92
N LYS A 288 -4.85 7.40 -9.20
CA LYS A 288 -3.40 7.21 -9.02
C LYS A 288 -2.69 7.48 -10.35
N VAL A 289 -1.63 8.28 -10.27
CA VAL A 289 -0.72 8.58 -11.39
C VAL A 289 0.69 8.19 -10.98
N PHE A 290 1.43 7.58 -11.90
CA PHE A 290 2.86 7.33 -11.78
C PHE A 290 3.59 8.43 -12.54
N LEU A 291 4.23 9.37 -11.83
CA LEU A 291 4.90 10.51 -12.46
C LEU A 291 6.33 10.18 -12.87
N ASP A 292 7.02 9.35 -12.09
CA ASP A 292 8.35 8.84 -12.40
C ASP A 292 8.47 7.35 -12.02
N GLY A 293 9.65 6.78 -12.19
CA GLY A 293 9.95 5.41 -11.81
C GLY A 293 10.59 5.31 -10.41
N THR A 294 11.51 4.35 -10.21
CA THR A 294 12.11 4.02 -8.92
C THR A 294 13.62 4.29 -8.88
N LEU A 295 14.17 4.47 -7.66
CA LEU A 295 15.62 4.60 -7.48
C LEU A 295 16.35 3.33 -7.91
N GLY A 296 15.84 2.17 -7.54
CA GLY A 296 16.45 0.88 -7.86
C GLY A 296 16.56 0.58 -9.36
N SER A 297 15.66 1.14 -10.18
CA SER A 297 15.70 1.04 -11.64
C SER A 297 16.47 2.19 -12.30
N LYS A 298 16.93 3.19 -11.52
CA LYS A 298 17.50 4.47 -11.99
C LYS A 298 16.55 5.24 -12.90
N THR A 299 15.24 5.13 -12.63
CA THR A 299 14.18 5.77 -13.41
C THR A 299 13.42 6.84 -12.60
N ALA A 300 13.62 6.91 -11.27
CA ALA A 300 13.16 8.05 -10.47
C ALA A 300 13.79 9.35 -11.01
N CYS A 301 12.97 10.40 -11.21
CA CYS A 301 13.41 11.61 -11.90
C CYS A 301 14.07 12.59 -10.93
N LEU A 302 15.40 12.75 -11.07
CA LEU A 302 16.24 13.55 -10.20
C LEU A 302 16.60 14.91 -10.81
N LEU A 303 16.93 15.87 -9.96
CA LEU A 303 17.53 17.15 -10.34
C LEU A 303 18.99 16.97 -10.79
N HIS A 304 19.69 15.98 -10.22
CA HIS A 304 21.08 15.65 -10.51
C HIS A 304 21.20 14.27 -11.15
N ASN A 305 22.34 13.98 -11.77
CA ASN A 305 22.57 12.66 -12.38
C ASN A 305 22.74 11.58 -11.31
N TYR A 306 22.30 10.37 -11.62
CA TYR A 306 22.74 9.19 -10.87
C TYR A 306 24.26 9.03 -10.95
N ILE A 307 24.89 8.56 -9.85
CA ILE A 307 26.34 8.33 -9.81
C ILE A 307 26.78 7.46 -11.00
N ASN A 308 27.89 7.85 -11.64
CA ASN A 308 28.51 7.18 -12.78
C ASN A 308 27.58 7.04 -14.01
N THR A 309 26.63 7.95 -14.19
CA THR A 309 25.76 7.98 -15.36
C THR A 309 25.53 9.42 -15.84
N SER A 310 25.01 9.58 -17.06
CA SER A 310 24.46 10.85 -17.56
C SER A 310 22.93 10.93 -17.40
N SER A 311 22.32 9.94 -16.74
CA SER A 311 20.87 9.86 -16.57
C SER A 311 20.41 10.58 -15.30
N LYS A 312 19.27 11.26 -15.42
CA LYS A 312 18.50 11.83 -14.29
C LYS A 312 17.20 11.08 -14.02
N GLY A 313 17.02 9.89 -14.60
CA GLY A 313 15.74 9.17 -14.58
C GLY A 313 14.80 9.60 -15.70
N THR A 314 13.52 9.29 -15.55
CA THR A 314 12.52 9.48 -16.62
C THR A 314 11.18 9.90 -16.01
N LEU A 315 10.56 10.96 -16.56
CA LEU A 315 9.16 11.25 -16.32
C LEU A 315 8.30 10.31 -17.17
N LEU A 316 7.35 9.62 -16.53
CA LEU A 316 6.39 8.73 -17.20
C LEU A 316 5.18 9.51 -17.71
N VAL A 317 4.87 10.62 -17.04
CA VAL A 317 3.80 11.54 -17.39
C VAL A 317 4.37 12.95 -17.46
N ASP A 318 4.20 13.62 -18.59
CA ASP A 318 4.64 15.02 -18.72
C ASP A 318 3.75 15.97 -17.89
N THR A 319 4.26 17.18 -17.66
CA THR A 319 3.59 18.20 -16.83
C THR A 319 2.20 18.58 -17.37
N ASN A 320 2.01 18.65 -18.69
CA ASN A 320 0.71 19.02 -19.29
C ASN A 320 -0.32 17.90 -19.06
N ARG A 321 0.11 16.65 -19.16
CA ARG A 321 -0.75 15.51 -18.88
C ARG A 321 -1.13 15.45 -17.39
N LEU A 322 -0.17 15.66 -16.49
CA LEU A 322 -0.45 15.75 -15.05
C LEU A 322 -1.42 16.88 -14.74
N ASP A 323 -1.26 18.05 -15.37
CA ASP A 323 -2.16 19.19 -15.21
C ASP A 323 -3.59 18.85 -15.69
N THR A 324 -3.72 18.19 -16.84
CA THR A 324 -5.00 17.71 -17.37
C THR A 324 -5.71 16.76 -16.39
N ILE A 325 -4.98 15.82 -15.80
CA ILE A 325 -5.51 14.89 -14.80
C ILE A 325 -5.91 15.65 -13.52
N SER A 326 -5.10 16.63 -13.12
CA SER A 326 -5.39 17.48 -11.96
C SER A 326 -6.69 18.27 -12.15
N ILE A 327 -6.92 18.86 -13.35
CA ILE A 327 -8.19 19.52 -13.70
C ILE A 327 -9.36 18.54 -13.61
N LEU A 328 -9.20 17.33 -14.13
CA LEU A 328 -10.25 16.29 -14.08
C LEU A 328 -10.61 15.96 -12.64
N CYS A 329 -9.61 15.68 -11.79
CA CYS A 329 -9.83 15.38 -10.38
C CYS A 329 -10.46 16.57 -9.64
N TYR A 330 -9.97 17.78 -9.87
CA TYR A 330 -10.49 18.98 -9.25
C TYR A 330 -11.97 19.23 -9.58
N LYS A 331 -12.35 19.15 -10.88
CA LYS A 331 -13.73 19.36 -11.32
C LYS A 331 -14.70 18.32 -10.75
N ASN A 332 -14.23 17.08 -10.56
CA ASN A 332 -15.06 15.99 -10.05
C ASN A 332 -14.98 15.81 -8.52
N LYS A 333 -14.21 16.64 -7.83
CA LYS A 333 -13.94 16.54 -6.37
C LYS A 333 -13.34 15.18 -5.99
N TRP A 334 -12.51 14.63 -6.86
CA TRP A 334 -11.74 13.40 -6.59
C TRP A 334 -10.38 13.74 -6.00
N GLN A 335 -9.89 12.84 -5.19
CA GLN A 335 -8.50 12.91 -4.75
C GLN A 335 -7.56 12.54 -5.91
N LEU A 336 -6.33 13.02 -5.82
CA LEU A 336 -5.24 12.67 -6.74
C LEU A 336 -4.08 12.17 -5.91
N ALA A 337 -3.63 10.94 -6.19
CA ALA A 337 -2.46 10.31 -5.61
C ALA A 337 -1.36 10.21 -6.69
N VAL A 338 -0.26 10.92 -6.48
CA VAL A 338 0.85 10.99 -7.45
C VAL A 338 2.06 10.29 -6.89
N HIS A 339 2.47 9.19 -7.53
CA HIS A 339 3.78 8.59 -7.27
C HIS A 339 4.87 9.56 -7.73
N ALA A 340 5.71 9.99 -6.83
CA ALA A 340 6.88 10.81 -7.11
C ALA A 340 8.00 10.44 -6.12
N ILE A 341 9.05 9.81 -6.63
CA ILE A 341 10.18 9.34 -5.85
C ILE A 341 11.34 10.34 -5.92
N GLY A 342 11.73 10.75 -7.13
CA GLY A 342 12.82 11.70 -7.33
C GLY A 342 12.45 13.14 -6.99
N ASP A 343 13.44 13.93 -6.65
CA ASP A 343 13.29 15.33 -6.26
C ASP A 343 12.75 16.20 -7.40
N SER A 344 13.13 15.93 -8.66
CA SER A 344 12.55 16.60 -9.82
C SER A 344 11.08 16.27 -9.99
N ALA A 345 10.68 14.98 -9.83
CA ALA A 345 9.30 14.56 -9.91
C ALA A 345 8.47 15.17 -8.76
N ASN A 346 8.98 15.19 -7.53
CA ASN A 346 8.34 15.82 -6.39
C ASN A 346 8.09 17.30 -6.65
N ARG A 347 9.09 18.05 -7.17
CA ARG A 347 8.96 19.45 -7.54
C ARG A 347 7.88 19.69 -8.58
N ILE A 348 7.85 18.88 -9.64
CA ILE A 348 6.84 18.96 -10.69
C ILE A 348 5.44 18.68 -10.12
N ALA A 349 5.30 17.60 -9.30
CA ALA A 349 4.04 17.26 -8.67
C ALA A 349 3.55 18.39 -7.76
N LEU A 350 4.37 18.88 -6.84
CA LEU A 350 4.02 19.97 -5.91
C LEU A 350 3.54 21.20 -6.66
N ASN A 351 4.31 21.67 -7.65
CA ASN A 351 3.98 22.88 -8.41
C ASN A 351 2.73 22.72 -9.29
N THR A 352 2.49 21.51 -9.83
CA THR A 352 1.30 21.27 -10.67
C THR A 352 0.05 21.16 -9.80
N LEU A 353 0.09 20.34 -8.75
CA LEU A 353 -1.03 20.14 -7.84
C LEU A 353 -1.35 21.41 -7.05
N GLY A 354 -0.33 22.18 -6.68
CA GLY A 354 -0.44 23.43 -5.94
C GLY A 354 -1.34 24.48 -6.60
N LYS A 355 -1.41 24.49 -7.95
CA LYS A 355 -2.32 25.38 -8.69
C LYS A 355 -3.79 25.21 -8.28
N TYR A 356 -4.18 24.02 -7.81
CA TYR A 356 -5.56 23.65 -7.50
C TYR A 356 -5.81 23.51 -6.01
N SER A 357 -4.81 23.11 -5.23
CA SER A 357 -4.95 22.69 -3.84
C SER A 357 -4.64 23.78 -2.80
N ILE A 358 -3.98 24.87 -3.20
CA ILE A 358 -3.67 25.98 -2.29
C ILE A 358 -4.92 26.49 -1.56
N ASN A 359 -4.86 26.55 -0.22
CA ASN A 359 -5.97 26.94 0.65
C ASN A 359 -7.25 26.10 0.51
N LYS A 360 -7.14 24.86 0.02
CA LYS A 360 -8.26 23.91 -0.12
C LYS A 360 -7.93 22.57 0.51
N ASP A 361 -8.90 21.95 1.14
CA ASP A 361 -8.78 20.59 1.67
C ASP A 361 -9.15 19.54 0.60
N LEU A 362 -8.30 19.39 -0.41
CA LEU A 362 -8.46 18.36 -1.44
C LEU A 362 -7.86 17.02 -1.03
N ARG A 363 -6.98 17.04 -0.03
CA ARG A 363 -6.19 15.88 0.41
C ARG A 363 -5.54 15.13 -0.74
N TRP A 364 -5.09 15.89 -1.74
CA TRP A 364 -4.24 15.35 -2.78
C TRP A 364 -2.90 14.97 -2.18
N ARG A 365 -2.31 13.91 -2.68
CA ARG A 365 -1.18 13.29 -1.98
C ARG A 365 -0.04 12.95 -2.94
N ILE A 366 1.17 13.08 -2.45
CA ILE A 366 2.37 12.54 -3.07
C ILE A 366 2.72 11.25 -2.36
N GLU A 367 2.75 10.18 -3.15
CA GLU A 367 3.17 8.86 -2.70
C GLU A 367 4.68 8.77 -2.78
N HIS A 368 5.26 8.10 -1.79
CA HIS A 368 6.68 7.85 -1.60
C HIS A 368 7.46 9.07 -1.12
N ALA A 369 7.55 10.16 -1.89
CA ALA A 369 8.32 11.35 -1.54
C ALA A 369 9.71 10.98 -0.98
N GLN A 370 10.41 10.05 -1.67
CA GLN A 370 11.66 9.47 -1.14
C GLN A 370 12.82 10.47 -1.17
N VAL A 371 12.96 11.23 -2.25
CA VAL A 371 13.95 12.31 -2.39
C VAL A 371 13.19 13.61 -2.62
N VAL A 372 13.36 14.58 -1.72
CA VAL A 372 12.68 15.89 -1.81
C VAL A 372 13.71 16.98 -1.61
N ASP A 373 13.89 17.84 -2.62
CA ASP A 373 14.82 18.97 -2.52
C ASP A 373 14.52 19.84 -1.31
N SER A 374 15.56 20.34 -0.66
CA SER A 374 15.43 21.10 0.59
C SER A 374 14.55 22.35 0.46
N SER A 375 14.51 22.97 -0.71
CA SER A 375 13.67 24.13 -1.00
C SER A 375 12.17 23.81 -1.14
N ASP A 376 11.83 22.55 -1.41
CA ASP A 376 10.48 22.09 -1.74
C ASP A 376 9.68 21.55 -0.55
N PHE A 377 10.33 21.18 0.57
CA PHE A 377 9.62 20.69 1.76
C PHE A 377 8.48 21.61 2.21
N LYS A 378 8.71 22.94 2.21
CA LYS A 378 7.70 23.92 2.60
C LYS A 378 6.45 23.89 1.72
N LEU A 379 6.56 23.43 0.48
CA LEU A 379 5.46 23.42 -0.49
C LEU A 379 4.37 22.43 -0.11
N PHE A 380 4.67 21.34 0.61
CA PHE A 380 3.66 20.43 1.12
C PHE A 380 2.59 21.16 1.96
N ASN A 381 3.03 22.00 2.91
CA ASN A 381 2.09 22.80 3.70
C ASN A 381 1.47 23.93 2.89
N THR A 382 2.28 24.66 2.12
CA THR A 382 1.81 25.81 1.33
C THR A 382 0.69 25.41 0.38
N TYR A 383 0.80 24.22 -0.22
CA TYR A 383 -0.16 23.72 -1.20
C TYR A 383 -1.17 22.73 -0.61
N SER A 384 -1.14 22.48 0.71
CA SER A 384 -2.03 21.53 1.38
C SER A 384 -1.96 20.13 0.76
N ILE A 385 -0.77 19.68 0.35
CA ILE A 385 -0.50 18.36 -0.22
C ILE A 385 0.02 17.43 0.86
N ILE A 386 -0.46 16.18 0.87
CA ILE A 386 -0.15 15.20 1.91
C ILE A 386 1.02 14.32 1.46
N PRO A 387 2.10 14.18 2.25
CA PRO A 387 3.04 13.09 2.04
C PRO A 387 2.45 11.76 2.53
N SER A 388 2.56 10.73 1.69
CA SER A 388 2.16 9.36 1.97
C SER A 388 3.37 8.47 1.77
N VAL A 389 4.00 8.05 2.87
CA VAL A 389 5.35 7.48 2.83
C VAL A 389 5.39 6.04 3.34
N GLN A 390 6.42 5.31 2.93
CA GLN A 390 6.66 3.91 3.27
C GLN A 390 8.02 3.79 3.97
N PRO A 391 8.05 3.84 5.31
CA PRO A 391 9.32 3.89 6.05
C PRO A 391 10.22 2.68 5.86
N THR A 392 9.67 1.53 5.54
CA THR A 392 10.42 0.31 5.28
C THR A 392 11.30 0.39 4.04
N HIS A 393 10.89 1.18 3.02
CA HIS A 393 11.73 1.43 1.83
C HIS A 393 13.09 1.99 2.20
N ALA A 394 13.15 2.92 3.14
CA ALA A 394 14.43 3.47 3.59
C ALA A 394 15.35 2.40 4.19
N ILE A 395 14.79 1.37 4.85
CA ILE A 395 15.54 0.27 5.44
C ILE A 395 16.00 -0.73 4.39
N SER A 396 15.18 -1.05 3.41
CA SER A 396 15.55 -1.97 2.33
C SER A 396 16.54 -1.32 1.35
N ASP A 397 16.39 -0.03 1.09
CA ASP A 397 17.19 0.70 0.11
C ASP A 397 18.59 1.10 0.60
N HIS A 398 18.83 1.18 1.93
CA HIS A 398 20.06 1.72 2.50
C HIS A 398 21.35 1.06 1.99
N LYS A 399 21.30 -0.23 1.65
CA LYS A 399 22.46 -1.00 1.22
C LYS A 399 23.03 -0.51 -0.13
N TRP A 400 22.18 0.06 -0.97
CA TRP A 400 22.52 0.37 -2.34
C TRP A 400 22.28 1.84 -2.73
N VAL A 401 21.37 2.54 -2.07
CA VAL A 401 20.98 3.91 -2.44
C VAL A 401 22.17 4.89 -2.37
N VAL A 402 23.06 4.70 -1.39
CA VAL A 402 24.28 5.52 -1.21
C VAL A 402 25.27 5.39 -2.37
N ASN A 403 25.15 4.33 -3.18
CA ASN A 403 25.97 4.13 -4.38
C ASN A 403 25.29 4.62 -5.66
N MET A 404 24.05 5.10 -5.54
CA MET A 404 23.26 5.58 -6.67
C MET A 404 23.07 7.09 -6.67
N LEU A 405 22.84 7.67 -5.50
CA LEU A 405 22.55 9.09 -5.35
C LEU A 405 23.86 9.86 -5.09
N GLY A 406 24.03 10.99 -5.79
CA GLY A 406 25.04 11.99 -5.40
C GLY A 406 24.72 12.59 -4.03
N ASN A 407 25.69 13.23 -3.40
CA ASN A 407 25.58 13.75 -2.03
C ASN A 407 24.35 14.66 -1.87
N GLU A 408 24.10 15.55 -2.82
CA GLU A 408 22.97 16.50 -2.75
C GLU A 408 21.61 15.79 -2.68
N SER A 409 21.40 14.75 -3.48
CA SER A 409 20.16 13.96 -3.46
C SER A 409 20.11 13.02 -2.25
N LEU A 410 21.26 12.53 -1.77
CA LEU A 410 21.34 11.65 -0.62
C LEU A 410 20.98 12.36 0.70
N GLU A 411 21.44 13.61 0.88
CA GLU A 411 21.13 14.45 2.05
C GLU A 411 19.64 14.76 2.19
N THR A 412 18.89 14.68 1.09
CA THR A 412 17.46 14.98 1.04
C THR A 412 16.60 13.72 0.89
N ALA A 413 17.21 12.54 0.80
CA ALA A 413 16.51 11.26 0.72
C ALA A 413 15.94 10.84 2.09
N TYR A 414 14.72 10.30 2.09
CA TYR A 414 14.02 9.72 3.25
C TYR A 414 13.92 10.64 4.48
N GLN A 415 13.82 11.95 4.26
CA GLN A 415 13.78 12.97 5.32
C GLN A 415 12.37 13.09 5.93
N TYR A 416 11.88 12.00 6.52
CA TYR A 416 10.50 11.89 7.01
C TYR A 416 10.15 12.91 8.10
N LYS A 417 11.08 13.26 9.00
CA LYS A 417 10.84 14.28 10.01
C LYS A 417 10.74 15.68 9.42
N LYS A 418 11.52 15.98 8.39
CA LYS A 418 11.40 17.25 7.66
C LYS A 418 10.06 17.31 6.93
N LEU A 419 9.61 16.22 6.30
CA LEU A 419 8.28 16.10 5.69
C LEU A 419 7.18 16.33 6.73
N LEU A 420 7.25 15.64 7.87
CA LEU A 420 6.27 15.78 8.95
C LEU A 420 6.23 17.21 9.50
N ASN A 421 7.40 17.81 9.77
CA ASN A 421 7.51 19.16 10.30
C ASN A 421 6.92 20.18 9.32
N SER A 422 7.09 19.98 8.03
CA SER A 422 6.54 20.82 7.00
C SER A 422 5.04 20.59 6.82
N ALA A 423 4.62 19.38 6.47
CA ALA A 423 3.23 19.06 6.16
C ALA A 423 2.31 19.02 7.39
N LYS A 424 2.86 18.98 8.62
CA LYS A 424 2.20 18.87 9.93
C LYS A 424 1.56 17.51 10.21
N TRP A 425 1.37 16.67 9.23
CA TRP A 425 0.91 15.29 9.33
C TRP A 425 1.23 14.54 8.05
N MET A 426 1.31 13.22 8.12
CA MET A 426 1.56 12.35 6.97
C MET A 426 0.93 10.97 7.19
N ALA A 427 0.65 10.27 6.10
CA ALA A 427 0.11 8.91 6.15
C ALA A 427 1.24 7.90 5.94
N LEU A 428 1.15 6.75 6.65
CA LEU A 428 2.14 5.68 6.57
C LEU A 428 1.52 4.43 5.96
N GLY A 429 2.19 3.84 4.99
CA GLY A 429 1.79 2.60 4.32
C GLY A 429 2.98 1.65 4.14
N THR A 430 2.74 0.48 3.54
CA THR A 430 3.76 -0.53 3.28
C THR A 430 4.20 -0.57 1.82
N ASP A 431 3.34 -0.14 0.90
CA ASP A 431 3.48 -0.39 -0.53
C ASP A 431 3.51 -1.90 -0.87
N TYR A 432 2.83 -2.71 -0.01
CA TYR A 432 2.74 -4.14 -0.24
C TYR A 432 2.25 -4.46 -1.67
N PRO A 433 2.89 -5.35 -2.44
CA PRO A 433 3.89 -6.34 -2.03
C PRO A 433 5.36 -5.93 -2.24
N VAL A 434 5.66 -4.65 -2.46
CA VAL A 434 7.06 -4.18 -2.55
C VAL A 434 7.78 -4.44 -1.23
N GLU A 435 7.13 -4.10 -0.13
CA GLU A 435 7.55 -4.47 1.22
C GLU A 435 6.57 -5.45 1.86
N ASP A 436 6.98 -6.13 2.94
CA ASP A 436 6.07 -7.02 3.67
C ASP A 436 4.96 -6.23 4.38
N ILE A 437 3.79 -6.84 4.48
CA ILE A 437 2.64 -6.27 5.16
C ILE A 437 2.80 -6.38 6.68
N ASN A 438 3.68 -5.57 7.22
CA ASN A 438 3.98 -5.59 8.65
C ASN A 438 3.94 -4.16 9.24
N PRO A 439 2.81 -3.75 9.85
CA PRO A 439 2.70 -2.41 10.45
C PRO A 439 3.69 -2.18 11.60
N ILE A 440 4.14 -3.25 12.28
CA ILE A 440 5.17 -3.12 13.31
C ILE A 440 6.52 -2.79 12.67
N ALA A 441 6.84 -3.37 11.51
CA ALA A 441 8.03 -3.00 10.75
C ALA A 441 7.96 -1.54 10.28
N THR A 442 6.80 -1.08 9.78
CA THR A 442 6.56 0.33 9.41
C THR A 442 6.80 1.26 10.59
N PHE A 443 6.18 0.96 11.76
CA PHE A 443 6.39 1.71 12.99
C PHE A 443 7.86 1.71 13.43
N TYR A 444 8.48 0.53 13.44
CA TYR A 444 9.85 0.34 13.88
C TYR A 444 10.82 1.13 13.00
N SER A 445 10.65 1.07 11.69
CA SER A 445 11.51 1.75 10.71
C SER A 445 11.52 3.26 10.90
N ILE A 446 10.36 3.88 11.11
CA ILE A 446 10.26 5.33 11.21
C ILE A 446 10.63 5.88 12.59
N VAL A 447 10.50 5.07 13.64
CA VAL A 447 10.81 5.47 15.02
C VAL A 447 12.24 5.15 15.41
N PHE A 448 12.75 4.00 14.98
CA PHE A 448 14.04 3.47 15.39
C PHE A 448 15.01 3.29 14.22
N GLY A 449 14.64 3.70 13.04
CA GLY A 449 15.37 3.47 11.80
C GLY A 449 16.79 4.07 11.73
N ASN A 450 17.53 3.93 12.81
CA ASN A 450 18.91 4.36 13.01
C ASN A 450 19.90 3.62 12.07
N GLY A 451 19.46 3.21 10.89
CA GLY A 451 20.20 2.25 10.08
C GLY A 451 20.80 2.81 8.81
N ILE A 452 20.28 3.92 8.26
CA ILE A 452 20.85 4.46 7.04
C ILE A 452 21.89 5.50 7.43
N LYS A 453 23.12 5.17 7.13
CA LYS A 453 24.25 6.08 7.28
C LYS A 453 24.82 6.35 5.89
N ASN A 454 25.18 7.61 5.63
CA ASN A 454 25.96 7.97 4.45
C ASN A 454 27.37 7.39 4.54
N LYS A 455 28.21 7.62 3.51
CA LYS A 455 29.61 7.17 3.48
C LYS A 455 30.45 7.69 4.64
N ASP A 456 30.04 8.82 5.24
CA ASP A 456 30.71 9.48 6.36
C ASP A 456 30.13 9.06 7.72
N ASN A 457 29.30 8.00 7.76
CA ASN A 457 28.66 7.45 8.96
C ASN A 457 27.59 8.37 9.59
N GLU A 458 27.08 9.36 8.86
CA GLU A 458 25.99 10.24 9.29
C GLU A 458 24.64 9.60 9.01
N MET A 459 23.67 9.83 9.91
CA MET A 459 22.32 9.27 9.77
C MET A 459 21.53 9.98 8.66
N ILE A 460 20.99 9.22 7.73
CA ILE A 460 20.13 9.73 6.66
C ILE A 460 18.65 9.79 7.09
N ILE A 461 18.18 8.84 7.90
CA ILE A 461 16.80 8.85 8.41
C ILE A 461 16.72 9.61 9.71
N ASP A 462 15.89 10.64 9.69
CA ASP A 462 15.55 11.41 10.88
C ASP A 462 14.26 10.85 11.50
N SER A 463 14.35 10.25 12.69
CA SER A 463 13.24 9.57 13.36
C SER A 463 12.14 10.54 13.80
N ILE A 464 10.90 10.08 13.79
CA ILE A 464 9.75 10.81 14.34
C ILE A 464 9.33 10.26 15.70
N SER A 465 8.44 10.97 16.38
CA SER A 465 7.92 10.49 17.67
C SER A 465 7.07 9.22 17.51
N ARG A 466 7.05 8.37 18.54
CA ARG A 466 6.19 7.17 18.57
C ARG A 466 4.71 7.51 18.40
N VAL A 467 4.29 8.64 18.96
CA VAL A 467 2.91 9.14 18.86
C VAL A 467 2.59 9.51 17.42
N ASP A 468 3.47 10.22 16.73
CA ASP A 468 3.26 10.61 15.34
C ASP A 468 3.29 9.41 14.40
N ALA A 469 4.19 8.45 14.63
CA ALA A 469 4.22 7.20 13.90
C ALA A 469 2.89 6.43 14.03
N LEU A 470 2.38 6.31 15.27
CA LEU A 470 1.10 5.66 15.52
C LEU A 470 -0.07 6.41 14.86
N LYS A 471 -0.07 7.75 14.93
CA LYS A 471 -1.07 8.58 14.22
C LYS A 471 -1.00 8.39 12.71
N GLY A 472 0.19 8.27 12.14
CA GLY A 472 0.41 8.03 10.71
C GLY A 472 -0.21 6.74 10.19
N MET A 473 -0.26 5.72 11.04
CA MET A 473 -0.85 4.40 10.75
C MET A 473 -2.33 4.29 11.18
N THR A 474 -2.91 5.32 11.76
CA THR A 474 -4.28 5.29 12.31
C THR A 474 -5.08 6.53 11.88
N ILE A 475 -5.15 7.57 12.72
CA ILE A 475 -6.01 8.74 12.48
C ILE A 475 -5.56 9.56 11.26
N TRP A 476 -4.26 9.69 10.98
CA TRP A 476 -3.79 10.41 9.82
C TRP A 476 -3.99 9.61 8.53
N ALA A 477 -3.83 8.27 8.58
CA ALA A 477 -4.20 7.41 7.47
C ALA A 477 -5.70 7.50 7.15
N ALA A 478 -6.58 7.48 8.16
CA ALA A 478 -8.01 7.71 7.98
C ALA A 478 -8.30 9.11 7.43
N LYS A 479 -7.61 10.13 7.97
CA LYS A 479 -7.72 11.52 7.51
C LYS A 479 -7.30 11.66 6.05
N SER A 480 -6.29 10.93 5.59
CA SER A 480 -5.80 11.02 4.22
C SER A 480 -6.86 10.63 3.17
N VAL A 481 -7.92 9.94 3.57
CA VAL A 481 -9.03 9.48 2.71
C VAL A 481 -10.41 9.98 3.19
N PHE A 482 -10.48 11.06 3.99
CA PHE A 482 -11.72 11.65 4.52
C PHE A 482 -12.57 10.68 5.38
N GLU A 483 -11.92 9.83 6.17
CA GLU A 483 -12.60 8.84 7.04
C GLU A 483 -12.32 9.05 8.54
N GLU A 484 -11.64 10.11 8.92
CA GLU A 484 -11.27 10.40 10.31
C GLU A 484 -12.47 10.57 11.26
N ASN A 485 -13.64 10.90 10.72
CA ASN A 485 -14.87 10.98 11.52
C ASN A 485 -15.51 9.59 11.77
N ASN A 486 -15.10 8.57 11.02
CA ASN A 486 -15.65 7.23 11.07
C ASN A 486 -14.73 6.23 11.76
N ILE A 487 -13.38 6.35 11.52
CA ILE A 487 -12.37 5.39 11.97
C ILE A 487 -11.05 6.12 12.30
N GLY A 488 -10.03 5.38 12.69
CA GLY A 488 -8.66 5.87 12.89
C GLY A 488 -8.36 6.36 14.31
N SER A 489 -9.37 6.55 15.15
CA SER A 489 -9.22 6.81 16.58
C SER A 489 -10.32 6.10 17.39
N ILE A 490 -10.10 5.93 18.68
CA ILE A 490 -11.09 5.31 19.58
C ILE A 490 -11.88 6.41 20.28
N GLU A 491 -12.92 6.88 19.61
CA GLU A 491 -13.80 7.94 20.09
C GLU A 491 -15.26 7.55 20.00
N ILE A 492 -16.10 8.11 20.87
CA ILE A 492 -17.54 7.84 20.90
C ILE A 492 -18.16 8.21 19.55
N GLY A 493 -18.97 7.31 19.00
CA GLY A 493 -19.65 7.47 17.71
C GLY A 493 -18.91 6.84 16.52
N LYS A 494 -17.61 6.58 16.63
CA LYS A 494 -16.83 5.94 15.57
C LYS A 494 -17.05 4.42 15.52
N LYS A 495 -16.76 3.83 14.38
CA LYS A 495 -16.79 2.37 14.18
C LYS A 495 -15.69 1.71 15.02
N ALA A 496 -16.01 0.58 15.61
CA ALA A 496 -15.08 -0.19 16.41
C ALA A 496 -14.13 -1.01 15.54
N ASN A 497 -13.11 -0.35 15.03
CA ASN A 497 -11.98 -0.96 14.35
C ASN A 497 -10.77 -0.90 15.27
N PHE A 498 -10.25 -2.06 15.70
CA PHE A 498 -9.20 -2.16 16.70
C PHE A 498 -8.12 -3.15 16.29
N THR A 499 -6.89 -2.83 16.64
CA THR A 499 -5.74 -3.74 16.64
C THR A 499 -5.31 -3.96 18.08
N ILE A 500 -5.24 -5.21 18.50
CA ILE A 500 -4.80 -5.60 19.83
C ILE A 500 -3.42 -6.19 19.76
N LEU A 501 -2.46 -5.59 20.45
CA LEU A 501 -1.06 -6.01 20.47
C LEU A 501 -0.64 -6.51 21.84
N SER A 502 0.38 -7.38 21.86
CA SER A 502 1.02 -7.87 23.09
C SER A 502 1.86 -6.81 23.80
N THR A 503 2.18 -5.69 23.14
CA THR A 503 3.13 -4.67 23.60
C THR A 503 2.53 -3.27 23.56
N ASP A 504 3.06 -2.37 24.38
CA ASP A 504 2.79 -0.94 24.33
C ASP A 504 3.82 -0.24 23.42
N LEU A 505 3.42 0.08 22.17
CA LEU A 505 4.27 0.75 21.19
C LEU A 505 4.80 2.11 21.68
N LEU A 506 4.09 2.77 22.60
CA LEU A 506 4.47 4.08 23.11
C LEU A 506 5.51 4.03 24.23
N THR A 507 5.53 2.96 25.04
CA THR A 507 6.35 2.91 26.26
C THR A 507 7.31 1.73 26.36
N ASP A 508 7.03 0.60 25.68
CA ASP A 508 7.92 -0.57 25.72
C ASP A 508 9.24 -0.29 25.01
N ASN A 509 10.29 -1.04 25.37
CA ASN A 509 11.62 -0.92 24.76
C ASN A 509 11.62 -1.46 23.32
N GLN A 510 12.68 -1.14 22.59
CA GLN A 510 12.85 -1.45 21.17
C GLN A 510 12.77 -2.96 20.90
N ASP A 511 13.38 -3.80 21.74
CA ASP A 511 13.41 -5.26 21.55
C ASP A 511 12.02 -5.87 21.73
N LYS A 512 11.27 -5.40 22.71
CA LYS A 512 9.88 -5.81 22.90
C LYS A 512 9.00 -5.43 21.69
N ILE A 513 9.17 -4.19 21.19
CA ILE A 513 8.42 -3.71 20.04
C ILE A 513 8.73 -4.55 18.80
N LYS A 514 10.00 -4.88 18.54
CA LYS A 514 10.40 -5.73 17.44
C LYS A 514 9.73 -7.11 17.46
N ASN A 515 9.47 -7.63 18.66
CA ASN A 515 8.86 -8.95 18.89
C ASN A 515 7.34 -8.85 19.18
N THR A 516 6.69 -7.75 18.81
CA THR A 516 5.26 -7.54 19.01
C THR A 516 4.43 -8.59 18.28
N ILE A 517 3.40 -9.08 18.96
CA ILE A 517 2.46 -10.04 18.41
C ILE A 517 1.10 -9.38 18.28
N VAL A 518 0.43 -9.58 17.15
CA VAL A 518 -0.98 -9.25 16.99
C VAL A 518 -1.81 -10.31 17.72
N VAL A 519 -2.49 -9.88 18.77
CA VAL A 519 -3.37 -10.73 19.59
C VAL A 519 -4.73 -10.91 18.94
N SER A 520 -5.30 -9.81 18.42
CA SER A 520 -6.60 -9.83 17.76
C SER A 520 -6.77 -8.60 16.85
N THR A 521 -7.61 -8.74 15.84
CA THR A 521 -8.05 -7.64 14.96
C THR A 521 -9.57 -7.60 14.94
N ILE A 522 -10.13 -6.42 15.13
CA ILE A 522 -11.57 -6.17 15.16
C ILE A 522 -11.91 -5.16 14.06
N VAL A 523 -12.89 -5.50 13.23
CA VAL A 523 -13.40 -4.62 12.15
C VAL A 523 -14.91 -4.49 12.31
N ASN A 524 -15.41 -3.25 12.38
CA ASN A 524 -16.83 -2.94 12.59
C ASN A 524 -17.42 -3.70 13.79
N GLY A 525 -16.66 -3.80 14.90
CA GLY A 525 -17.03 -4.46 16.13
C GLY A 525 -17.02 -5.99 16.10
N LYS A 526 -16.57 -6.60 14.99
CA LYS A 526 -16.45 -8.06 14.84
C LYS A 526 -14.99 -8.48 14.91
N GLU A 527 -14.66 -9.48 15.73
CA GLU A 527 -13.33 -10.09 15.78
C GLU A 527 -13.11 -10.89 14.50
N VAL A 528 -12.24 -10.36 13.60
CA VAL A 528 -11.92 -10.94 12.28
C VAL A 528 -10.65 -11.78 12.31
N TYR A 529 -9.80 -11.56 13.30
CA TYR A 529 -8.62 -12.37 13.59
C TYR A 529 -8.43 -12.49 15.11
N LYS A 530 -8.03 -13.66 15.54
CA LYS A 530 -7.57 -13.93 16.90
C LYS A 530 -6.43 -14.94 16.86
N LYS A 531 -5.32 -14.60 17.51
CA LYS A 531 -4.22 -15.54 17.70
C LYS A 531 -4.71 -16.74 18.51
N ARG A 532 -4.56 -17.94 17.97
CA ARG A 532 -4.79 -19.18 18.72
C ARG A 532 -3.67 -19.31 19.77
N LYS A 533 -4.06 -19.77 20.96
CA LYS A 533 -3.10 -20.09 22.04
C LYS A 533 -2.21 -21.25 21.66
#